data_072c74c18ae4e00404d8149b673e2395
#
_entry.id   072c74c18ae4e00404d8149b673e2395
#
_cell.length_a   1.000
_cell.length_b   1.000
_cell.length_c   1.000
_cell.angle_alpha   90.00
_cell.angle_beta   90.00
_cell.angle_gamma   90.00
#
_symmetry.space_group_name_H-M   'P 1'
#
loop_
_entity.id
_entity.type
_entity.pdbx_description
1 polymer ?
#
loop_
_entity_poly.entity_id
_entity_poly.type
_entity_poly.pdbx_seq_one_letter_code
_entity_poly.pdbx_strand_id
1 'polypeptide(L)'
;MTNGSRLTVLGGLSASSSSLAGVATIDPPTGSIVPVTSLTSVVHDASGASLGGHTFVFGGGSPDTVATIQSIPTPSTASTAPGTGSLVGSLPTPRSDSAVVTTRTIVAGRRQTTAYVVGGYNGSTYLHTVLATTNGTSFTVVASLQVPVRYPAVATVGGKIYTFGGQTASTGTTTQATDVIQEIDPATHHAAVVGHLPQALYGAAAFLIGGTVYVAGGQAPNGPTLTTIDAFVPLSNKVLNAGLLPQAVAFGGYATLGAGRSAVGYLVGGEVAAQSGPDEAGVASGSLTSVISLRPSRYGGRAGSPSAGSPFQGTLLVADRGNDRLIAIDAARNLTWQYPSPTTPPPPGGFYFPDDAFFVRGGTGIITNQEDNDTIVEIGYPSGKLLFQYGHPGVPGATSGYLDQPDDAYLLKSGIITVADASNNRILFISPQGSIVGQIGNGVDAHNPPTSIAYPNGDTPLTNGNILVSEIDGSWITEYTQTGKLVWSTQMTTVNYPSDPQQLGKDLYLMTDYNPPGEGRVLEFTKEGQITWRHDSPSGDAMLKKPSLAERLPNGLIMVNDDYRNRVVAIDPTTNSIVWQYGITDVSGTTVGMLSIPDGFDLLLPNHVTPTHPQTG
;
A
#
# COMPACT_ATOMS: atom_id res chain seq x y z
N MET A 1 24.27 7.04 -5.35
CA MET A 1 24.60 8.40 -4.83
C MET A 1 23.99 9.47 -5.71
N THR A 2 23.93 10.72 -5.25
CA THR A 2 23.36 11.83 -6.02
C THR A 2 24.43 12.85 -6.42
N ASN A 3 24.31 13.37 -7.64
CA ASN A 3 25.14 14.46 -8.16
C ASN A 3 24.23 15.46 -8.90
N GLY A 4 23.92 16.58 -8.28
CA GLY A 4 22.92 17.52 -8.80
C GLY A 4 21.56 16.85 -8.97
N SER A 5 21.04 16.77 -10.21
CA SER A 5 19.77 16.12 -10.57
C SER A 5 19.93 14.66 -11.02
N ARG A 6 21.15 14.11 -10.99
CA ARG A 6 21.45 12.74 -11.48
C ARG A 6 21.81 11.79 -10.36
N LEU A 7 21.60 10.49 -10.61
CA LEU A 7 22.08 9.40 -9.78
C LEU A 7 23.41 8.89 -10.33
N THR A 8 24.32 8.51 -9.45
CA THR A 8 25.58 7.82 -9.83
C THR A 8 25.58 6.43 -9.24
N VAL A 9 25.75 5.42 -10.07
CA VAL A 9 25.89 4.01 -9.72
C VAL A 9 27.37 3.62 -9.87
N LEU A 10 27.89 2.86 -8.94
CA LEU A 10 29.31 2.51 -8.83
C LEU A 10 29.47 1.02 -8.53
N GLY A 11 30.18 0.30 -9.37
CA GLY A 11 30.43 -1.12 -9.16
C GLY A 11 29.18 -1.97 -9.11
N GLY A 12 29.15 -2.95 -8.22
CA GLY A 12 28.04 -3.90 -8.01
C GLY A 12 28.36 -5.29 -8.56
N LEU A 13 27.32 -6.14 -8.67
CA LEU A 13 27.41 -7.47 -9.25
C LEU A 13 26.75 -7.52 -10.63
N SER A 14 27.36 -8.30 -11.53
CA SER A 14 26.74 -8.67 -12.80
C SER A 14 25.69 -9.77 -12.58
N ALA A 15 24.89 -10.06 -13.61
CA ALA A 15 23.96 -11.20 -13.60
C ALA A 15 24.66 -12.56 -13.40
N SER A 16 25.97 -12.64 -13.66
CA SER A 16 26.82 -13.83 -13.40
C SER A 16 27.55 -13.76 -12.05
N SER A 17 27.09 -12.89 -11.12
CA SER A 17 27.68 -12.70 -9.78
C SER A 17 29.14 -12.28 -9.77
N SER A 18 29.61 -11.62 -10.84
CA SER A 18 30.98 -11.08 -10.91
C SER A 18 30.99 -9.61 -10.49
N SER A 19 31.99 -9.21 -9.69
CA SER A 19 32.20 -7.83 -9.28
C SER A 19 32.46 -6.91 -10.47
N LEU A 20 31.92 -5.72 -10.46
CA LEU A 20 32.01 -4.72 -11.53
C LEU A 20 32.87 -3.52 -11.12
N ALA A 21 33.49 -2.85 -12.10
CA ALA A 21 34.15 -1.55 -11.90
C ALA A 21 33.43 -0.40 -12.59
N GLY A 22 32.33 -0.67 -13.27
CA GLY A 22 31.60 0.35 -14.03
C GLY A 22 31.09 1.48 -13.17
N VAL A 23 31.13 2.71 -13.70
CA VAL A 23 30.50 3.90 -13.14
C VAL A 23 29.56 4.48 -14.18
N ALA A 24 28.30 4.64 -13.84
CA ALA A 24 27.28 5.21 -14.70
C ALA A 24 26.48 6.30 -14.00
N THR A 25 25.99 7.26 -14.76
CA THR A 25 25.00 8.23 -14.30
C THR A 25 23.63 7.90 -14.89
N ILE A 26 22.61 8.07 -14.10
CA ILE A 26 21.21 7.92 -14.50
C ILE A 26 20.55 9.30 -14.41
N ASP A 27 19.86 9.67 -15.47
CA ASP A 27 18.98 10.83 -15.51
C ASP A 27 17.54 10.38 -15.20
N PRO A 28 17.02 10.62 -13.98
CA PRO A 28 15.74 10.02 -13.57
C PRO A 28 14.53 10.45 -14.40
N PRO A 29 14.42 11.72 -14.88
CA PRO A 29 13.31 12.14 -15.73
C PRO A 29 13.21 11.38 -17.06
N THR A 30 14.35 11.00 -17.64
CA THR A 30 14.40 10.35 -18.96
C THR A 30 14.67 8.86 -18.89
N GLY A 31 15.13 8.36 -17.73
CA GLY A 31 15.61 6.99 -17.55
C GLY A 31 16.95 6.72 -18.27
N SER A 32 17.59 7.74 -18.85
CA SER A 32 18.83 7.60 -19.61
C SER A 32 19.98 7.18 -18.71
N ILE A 33 20.69 6.12 -19.07
CA ILE A 33 21.88 5.60 -18.38
C ILE A 33 23.10 5.87 -19.25
N VAL A 34 24.07 6.60 -18.72
CA VAL A 34 25.30 6.95 -19.44
C VAL A 34 26.50 6.42 -18.63
N PRO A 35 27.26 5.45 -19.18
CA PRO A 35 28.56 5.10 -18.62
C PRO A 35 29.50 6.31 -18.66
N VAL A 36 30.18 6.59 -17.54
CA VAL A 36 30.99 7.79 -17.44
C VAL A 36 32.47 7.50 -17.17
N THR A 37 32.78 6.41 -16.43
CA THR A 37 34.16 6.02 -16.10
C THR A 37 34.16 4.61 -15.49
N SER A 38 35.32 4.21 -14.95
CA SER A 38 35.45 2.99 -14.18
C SER A 38 36.24 3.25 -12.89
N LEU A 39 35.95 2.45 -11.87
CA LEU A 39 36.78 2.31 -10.69
C LEU A 39 38.11 1.64 -11.06
N THR A 40 39.15 1.81 -10.25
CA THR A 40 40.45 1.16 -10.43
C THR A 40 40.37 -0.35 -10.22
N SER A 41 39.53 -0.76 -9.28
CA SER A 41 39.32 -2.18 -8.96
C SER A 41 37.81 -2.48 -8.97
N VAL A 42 37.47 -3.69 -9.38
CA VAL A 42 36.08 -4.21 -9.29
C VAL A 42 35.65 -4.28 -7.83
N VAL A 43 34.38 -4.03 -7.56
CA VAL A 43 33.83 -4.08 -6.20
C VAL A 43 32.33 -4.27 -6.22
N HIS A 44 31.82 -5.04 -5.25
CA HIS A 44 30.40 -5.15 -4.91
C HIS A 44 30.21 -4.86 -3.42
N ASP A 45 28.99 -4.63 -2.96
CA ASP A 45 28.62 -4.40 -1.57
C ASP A 45 29.46 -3.31 -0.88
N ALA A 46 29.92 -2.36 -1.68
CA ALA A 46 30.63 -1.19 -1.22
C ALA A 46 29.66 -0.05 -0.90
N SER A 47 30.08 0.83 -0.05
CA SER A 47 29.35 2.07 0.22
C SER A 47 30.14 3.29 -0.28
N GLY A 48 29.51 4.44 -0.42
CA GLY A 48 30.22 5.60 -0.96
C GLY A 48 29.62 6.96 -0.62
N ALA A 49 30.44 8.01 -0.79
CA ALA A 49 30.03 9.39 -0.56
C ALA A 49 30.73 10.34 -1.53
N SER A 50 30.08 11.49 -1.78
CA SER A 50 30.70 12.64 -2.50
C SER A 50 31.20 13.68 -1.50
N LEU A 51 32.51 13.92 -1.48
CA LEU A 51 33.20 14.85 -0.59
C LEU A 51 34.20 15.69 -1.39
N GLY A 52 34.20 17.00 -1.23
CA GLY A 52 35.21 17.89 -1.81
C GLY A 52 35.38 17.80 -3.33
N GLY A 53 34.33 17.50 -4.10
CA GLY A 53 34.40 17.35 -5.55
C GLY A 53 34.86 15.97 -6.03
N HIS A 54 35.06 15.02 -5.11
CA HIS A 54 35.38 13.63 -5.39
C HIS A 54 34.27 12.69 -4.91
N THR A 55 34.10 11.59 -5.60
CA THR A 55 33.25 10.47 -5.19
C THR A 55 34.16 9.37 -4.67
N PHE A 56 33.99 9.01 -3.41
CA PHE A 56 34.73 7.94 -2.74
C PHE A 56 33.89 6.68 -2.66
N VAL A 57 34.54 5.54 -2.82
CA VAL A 57 33.99 4.20 -2.61
C VAL A 57 34.78 3.54 -1.50
N PHE A 58 34.09 3.09 -0.47
CA PHE A 58 34.65 2.58 0.76
C PHE A 58 34.46 1.07 0.87
N GLY A 59 35.56 0.32 0.91
CA GLY A 59 35.56 -1.12 1.11
C GLY A 59 34.80 -1.88 0.03
N GLY A 60 33.95 -2.83 0.45
CA GLY A 60 33.19 -3.77 -0.36
C GLY A 60 33.83 -5.15 -0.44
N GLY A 61 33.28 -6.02 -1.33
CA GLY A 61 33.80 -7.35 -1.65
C GLY A 61 34.49 -7.40 -3.02
N SER A 62 35.54 -8.28 -3.18
CA SER A 62 36.23 -8.50 -4.45
C SER A 62 37.18 -9.70 -4.44
N PRO A 63 36.77 -10.99 -4.34
CA PRO A 63 35.55 -11.52 -3.72
C PRO A 63 35.51 -11.34 -2.21
N ASP A 64 36.69 -11.25 -1.55
CA ASP A 64 36.78 -11.07 -0.10
C ASP A 64 36.49 -9.62 0.32
N THR A 65 36.12 -9.43 1.58
CA THR A 65 35.95 -8.10 2.17
C THR A 65 37.27 -7.33 2.16
N VAL A 66 37.25 -6.11 1.58
CA VAL A 66 38.46 -5.28 1.42
C VAL A 66 38.36 -3.99 2.26
N ALA A 67 39.52 -3.40 2.56
CA ALA A 67 39.63 -2.09 3.21
C ALA A 67 39.86 -0.94 2.22
N THR A 68 40.05 -1.21 0.94
CA THR A 68 40.46 -0.22 -0.05
C THR A 68 39.49 0.93 -0.18
N ILE A 69 40.05 2.14 -0.36
CA ILE A 69 39.29 3.34 -0.69
C ILE A 69 39.64 3.74 -2.12
N GLN A 70 38.64 3.78 -2.98
CA GLN A 70 38.77 4.27 -4.33
C GLN A 70 38.14 5.66 -4.47
N SER A 71 38.73 6.51 -5.30
CA SER A 71 38.21 7.86 -5.57
C SER A 71 38.14 8.11 -7.07
N ILE A 72 37.07 8.72 -7.51
CA ILE A 72 36.92 9.30 -8.85
C ILE A 72 36.56 10.78 -8.72
N PRO A 73 36.92 11.66 -9.67
CA PRO A 73 36.32 12.98 -9.74
C PRO A 73 34.81 12.84 -9.82
N THR A 74 34.06 13.66 -9.05
CA THR A 74 32.60 13.59 -9.12
C THR A 74 32.14 13.94 -10.54
N PRO A 75 31.41 13.04 -11.25
CA PRO A 75 30.99 13.30 -12.62
C PRO A 75 30.19 14.60 -12.71
N SER A 76 30.62 15.53 -13.55
CA SER A 76 29.90 16.79 -13.81
C SER A 76 29.11 16.68 -15.10
N THR A 77 28.05 17.47 -15.23
CA THR A 77 27.21 17.52 -16.45
C THR A 77 27.95 18.06 -17.68
N ALA A 78 29.14 18.65 -17.48
CA ALA A 78 29.93 19.33 -18.53
C ALA A 78 31.20 18.55 -18.94
N SER A 79 31.58 17.46 -18.29
CA SER A 79 32.83 16.75 -18.58
C SER A 79 32.61 15.60 -19.55
N THR A 80 33.30 15.66 -20.68
CA THR A 80 33.31 14.61 -21.72
C THR A 80 34.30 13.47 -21.45
N ALA A 81 35.12 13.54 -20.40
CA ALA A 81 36.01 12.48 -19.95
C ALA A 81 36.29 12.63 -18.45
N PRO A 82 35.57 11.93 -17.56
CA PRO A 82 36.00 11.83 -16.17
C PRO A 82 37.32 11.06 -16.11
N GLY A 83 38.24 11.53 -15.26
CA GLY A 83 39.49 10.84 -15.02
C GLY A 83 39.26 9.43 -14.47
N THR A 84 40.18 8.52 -14.75
CA THR A 84 40.18 7.14 -14.19
C THR A 84 40.18 7.19 -12.67
N GLY A 85 39.56 6.21 -12.03
CA GLY A 85 39.61 6.02 -10.60
C GLY A 85 41.04 5.83 -10.09
N SER A 86 41.25 6.13 -8.83
CA SER A 86 42.52 5.91 -8.13
C SER A 86 42.29 5.29 -6.75
N LEU A 87 43.23 4.47 -6.29
CA LEU A 87 43.30 4.01 -4.92
C LEU A 87 43.92 5.14 -4.07
N VAL A 88 43.22 5.57 -3.04
CA VAL A 88 43.60 6.77 -2.25
C VAL A 88 43.83 6.48 -0.78
N GLY A 89 43.57 5.26 -0.31
CA GLY A 89 43.78 4.89 1.08
C GLY A 89 43.08 3.59 1.46
N SER A 90 42.97 3.39 2.75
CA SER A 90 42.30 2.22 3.33
C SER A 90 41.45 2.62 4.54
N LEU A 91 40.34 1.93 4.73
CA LEU A 91 39.55 1.97 5.97
C LEU A 91 40.38 1.43 7.15
N PRO A 92 40.11 1.85 8.39
CA PRO A 92 40.76 1.30 9.58
C PRO A 92 40.59 -0.23 9.75
N THR A 93 39.50 -0.76 9.20
CA THR A 93 39.14 -2.20 9.21
C THR A 93 38.50 -2.53 7.87
N PRO A 94 38.80 -3.68 7.24
CA PRO A 94 38.06 -4.13 6.06
C PRO A 94 36.56 -4.08 6.31
N ARG A 95 35.78 -3.73 5.27
CA ARG A 95 34.34 -3.52 5.47
C ARG A 95 33.57 -3.68 4.17
N SER A 96 32.67 -4.64 4.14
CA SER A 96 31.61 -4.78 3.13
C SER A 96 30.23 -4.55 3.77
N ASP A 97 29.20 -4.44 2.98
CA ASP A 97 27.79 -4.43 3.41
C ASP A 97 27.47 -3.32 4.41
N SER A 98 28.32 -2.30 4.47
CA SER A 98 28.08 -1.10 5.26
C SER A 98 27.20 -0.12 4.52
N ALA A 99 26.51 0.73 5.26
CA ALA A 99 25.76 1.82 4.66
C ALA A 99 26.44 3.16 4.90
N VAL A 100 26.24 4.13 4.00
CA VAL A 100 26.80 5.47 4.13
C VAL A 100 25.71 6.53 4.06
N VAL A 101 25.77 7.47 5.00
CA VAL A 101 25.00 8.72 4.96
C VAL A 101 25.90 9.92 5.08
N THR A 102 25.42 11.07 4.64
CA THR A 102 26.15 12.34 4.75
C THR A 102 25.35 13.39 5.49
N THR A 103 26.02 14.19 6.31
CA THR A 103 25.45 15.41 6.88
C THR A 103 26.19 16.64 6.36
N ARG A 104 25.51 17.77 6.37
CA ARG A 104 26.10 19.07 6.01
C ARG A 104 25.98 20.02 7.19
N THR A 105 27.09 20.55 7.62
CA THR A 105 27.19 21.53 8.72
C THR A 105 27.89 22.79 8.23
N ILE A 106 27.78 23.89 9.00
CA ILE A 106 28.56 25.10 8.76
C ILE A 106 29.64 25.17 9.84
N VAL A 107 30.90 25.06 9.42
CA VAL A 107 32.06 25.16 10.28
C VAL A 107 32.87 26.39 9.85
N ALA A 108 33.11 27.34 10.74
CA ALA A 108 33.82 28.60 10.47
C ALA A 108 33.26 29.32 9.22
N GLY A 109 31.94 29.36 9.05
CA GLY A 109 31.27 30.03 7.92
C GLY A 109 31.32 29.26 6.59
N ARG A 110 31.91 28.07 6.55
CA ARG A 110 32.01 27.22 5.34
C ARG A 110 31.14 25.98 5.47
N ARG A 111 30.53 25.57 4.37
CA ARG A 111 29.80 24.30 4.31
C ARG A 111 30.79 23.13 4.32
N GLN A 112 30.65 22.26 5.31
CA GLN A 112 31.41 21.02 5.43
C GLN A 112 30.45 19.84 5.30
N THR A 113 30.81 18.87 4.47
CA THR A 113 30.10 17.58 4.40
C THR A 113 30.90 16.55 5.15
N THR A 114 30.23 15.81 6.03
CA THR A 114 30.79 14.65 6.74
C THR A 114 30.08 13.40 6.26
N ALA A 115 30.83 12.39 5.85
CA ALA A 115 30.30 11.06 5.56
C ALA A 115 30.46 10.15 6.78
N TYR A 116 29.44 9.33 7.04
CA TYR A 116 29.41 8.35 8.10
C TYR A 116 29.24 6.96 7.51
N VAL A 117 30.20 6.06 7.79
CA VAL A 117 30.16 4.66 7.39
C VAL A 117 29.67 3.83 8.59
N VAL A 118 28.54 3.17 8.41
CA VAL A 118 27.76 2.58 9.50
C VAL A 118 27.72 1.06 9.36
N GLY A 119 28.11 0.34 10.42
CA GLY A 119 28.01 -1.12 10.48
C GLY A 119 28.87 -1.81 9.42
N GLY A 120 28.39 -2.93 8.92
CA GLY A 120 29.03 -3.76 7.87
C GLY A 120 29.66 -5.04 8.42
N TYR A 121 30.46 -5.69 7.58
CA TYR A 121 31.11 -6.98 7.83
C TYR A 121 32.59 -6.90 7.49
N ASN A 122 33.47 -7.46 8.33
CA ASN A 122 34.92 -7.37 8.14
C ASN A 122 35.57 -8.65 7.58
N GLY A 123 34.74 -9.59 7.13
CA GLY A 123 35.17 -10.92 6.70
C GLY A 123 35.01 -12.00 7.79
N SER A 124 34.79 -11.59 9.06
CA SER A 124 34.62 -12.52 10.19
C SER A 124 33.51 -12.12 11.16
N THR A 125 33.32 -10.82 11.42
CA THR A 125 32.36 -10.32 12.40
C THR A 125 31.51 -9.17 11.85
N TYR A 126 30.27 -9.04 12.36
CA TYR A 126 29.43 -7.89 12.11
C TYR A 126 29.91 -6.70 12.93
N LEU A 127 29.95 -5.54 12.29
CA LEU A 127 30.58 -4.36 12.88
C LEU A 127 29.53 -3.49 13.58
N HIS A 128 29.91 -2.97 14.74
CA HIS A 128 29.09 -2.01 15.50
C HIS A 128 29.60 -0.57 15.33
N THR A 129 30.77 -0.34 14.75
CA THR A 129 31.37 0.99 14.68
C THR A 129 30.75 1.87 13.61
N VAL A 130 30.58 3.16 13.96
CA VAL A 130 30.24 4.24 13.04
C VAL A 130 31.48 5.10 12.83
N LEU A 131 31.97 5.15 11.60
CA LEU A 131 33.14 5.94 11.22
C LEU A 131 32.70 7.26 10.58
N ALA A 132 33.38 8.36 10.90
CA ALA A 132 33.19 9.64 10.25
C ALA A 132 34.43 10.07 9.47
N THR A 133 34.22 10.71 8.32
CA THR A 133 35.26 11.32 7.48
C THR A 133 34.75 12.58 6.80
N THR A 134 35.64 13.59 6.69
CA THR A 134 35.37 14.83 5.93
C THR A 134 36.19 14.92 4.65
N ASN A 135 37.22 14.09 4.52
CA ASN A 135 38.14 14.07 3.38
C ASN A 135 38.15 12.77 2.59
N GLY A 136 37.40 11.73 3.06
CA GLY A 136 37.30 10.43 2.40
C GLY A 136 38.49 9.48 2.64
N THR A 137 39.54 9.89 3.36
CA THR A 137 40.77 9.09 3.56
C THR A 137 41.17 8.93 5.02
N SER A 138 40.74 9.85 5.89
CA SER A 138 41.00 9.78 7.33
C SER A 138 39.68 9.57 8.06
N PHE A 139 39.63 8.63 9.01
CA PHE A 139 38.42 8.22 9.69
C PHE A 139 38.59 8.31 11.22
N THR A 140 37.51 8.69 11.89
CA THR A 140 37.37 8.61 13.33
C THR A 140 36.15 7.77 13.70
N VAL A 141 36.21 6.99 14.78
CA VAL A 141 35.04 6.32 15.35
C VAL A 141 34.25 7.36 16.12
N VAL A 142 33.01 7.56 15.78
CA VAL A 142 32.12 8.56 16.40
C VAL A 142 30.98 7.97 17.20
N ALA A 143 30.72 6.68 17.07
CA ALA A 143 29.73 5.97 17.90
C ALA A 143 29.88 4.45 17.73
N SER A 144 29.18 3.72 18.60
CA SER A 144 29.02 2.26 18.51
C SER A 144 27.55 1.91 18.57
N LEU A 145 27.08 1.16 17.58
CA LEU A 145 25.72 0.63 17.54
C LEU A 145 25.47 -0.31 18.74
N GLN A 146 24.25 -0.32 19.25
CA GLN A 146 23.84 -1.27 20.29
C GLN A 146 23.70 -2.69 19.71
N VAL A 147 23.24 -2.80 18.46
CA VAL A 147 23.14 -4.05 17.71
C VAL A 147 24.04 -3.95 16.49
N PRO A 148 25.11 -4.79 16.39
CA PRO A 148 25.97 -4.85 15.21
C PRO A 148 25.17 -5.34 14.00
N VAL A 149 25.34 -4.71 12.85
CA VAL A 149 24.56 -5.05 11.65
C VAL A 149 25.38 -4.93 10.37
N ARG A 150 25.09 -5.79 9.40
CA ARG A 150 25.43 -5.62 7.97
C ARG A 150 24.15 -5.41 7.16
N TYR A 151 24.25 -4.78 6.00
CA TYR A 151 23.10 -4.39 5.17
C TYR A 151 22.01 -3.59 5.91
N PRO A 152 22.32 -2.65 6.82
CA PRO A 152 21.29 -1.80 7.38
C PRO A 152 20.81 -0.79 6.36
N ALA A 153 19.53 -0.44 6.39
CA ALA A 153 19.06 0.79 5.76
C ALA A 153 19.42 1.98 6.67
N VAL A 154 19.85 3.12 6.09
CA VAL A 154 20.28 4.28 6.87
C VAL A 154 19.74 5.60 6.31
N ALA A 155 19.42 6.54 7.21
CA ALA A 155 19.04 7.90 6.85
C ALA A 155 19.56 8.89 7.90
N THR A 156 19.61 10.20 7.54
CA THR A 156 19.94 11.28 8.48
C THR A 156 18.77 12.23 8.62
N VAL A 157 18.43 12.57 9.89
CA VAL A 157 17.38 13.54 10.20
C VAL A 157 17.87 14.45 11.33
N GLY A 158 17.85 15.77 11.12
CA GLY A 158 18.21 16.74 12.17
C GLY A 158 19.64 16.60 12.70
N GLY A 159 20.57 16.10 11.90
CA GLY A 159 21.97 15.85 12.30
C GLY A 159 22.21 14.48 12.97
N LYS A 160 21.17 13.73 13.28
CA LYS A 160 21.25 12.36 13.80
C LYS A 160 21.20 11.36 12.65
N ILE A 161 21.75 10.17 12.87
CA ILE A 161 21.76 9.05 11.95
C ILE A 161 20.81 7.98 12.51
N TYR A 162 20.00 7.39 11.63
CA TYR A 162 19.12 6.29 11.99
C TYR A 162 19.49 5.06 11.16
N THR A 163 19.56 3.89 11.84
CA THR A 163 19.65 2.58 11.17
C THR A 163 18.33 1.84 11.31
N PHE A 164 17.95 1.14 10.29
CA PHE A 164 16.71 0.36 10.24
C PHE A 164 17.05 -1.07 9.86
N GLY A 165 16.74 -2.01 10.76
CA GLY A 165 17.02 -3.42 10.55
C GLY A 165 18.49 -3.72 10.35
N GLY A 166 18.76 -4.72 9.56
CA GLY A 166 20.08 -5.25 9.21
C GLY A 166 20.26 -6.70 9.65
N GLN A 167 21.14 -7.40 8.98
CA GLN A 167 21.54 -8.77 9.33
C GLN A 167 22.45 -8.76 10.55
N THR A 168 22.18 -9.64 11.53
CA THR A 168 22.92 -9.70 12.81
C THR A 168 23.76 -10.95 12.97
N ALA A 169 23.41 -12.04 12.28
CA ALA A 169 24.18 -13.28 12.25
C ALA A 169 23.84 -14.09 10.99
N SER A 170 24.73 -15.03 10.64
CA SER A 170 24.47 -16.06 9.64
C SER A 170 25.18 -17.33 10.08
N THR A 171 24.48 -18.47 10.09
CA THR A 171 25.01 -19.77 10.50
C THR A 171 24.51 -20.83 9.51
N GLY A 172 25.40 -21.30 8.63
CA GLY A 172 24.99 -22.20 7.54
C GLY A 172 23.99 -21.52 6.60
N THR A 173 22.79 -22.09 6.48
CA THR A 173 21.69 -21.55 5.66
C THR A 173 20.74 -20.60 6.43
N THR A 174 20.96 -20.41 7.75
CA THR A 174 20.08 -19.59 8.58
C THR A 174 20.62 -18.17 8.69
N THR A 175 19.82 -17.20 8.25
CA THR A 175 20.08 -15.77 8.39
C THR A 175 19.27 -15.20 9.56
N GLN A 176 19.92 -14.44 10.43
CA GLN A 176 19.25 -13.65 11.48
C GLN A 176 19.32 -12.18 11.10
N ALA A 177 18.23 -11.48 11.30
CA ALA A 177 18.15 -10.02 11.13
C ALA A 177 17.39 -9.41 12.29
N THR A 178 17.48 -8.09 12.43
CA THR A 178 16.80 -7.34 13.48
C THR A 178 15.73 -6.43 12.88
N ASP A 179 14.70 -6.14 13.66
CA ASP A 179 13.70 -5.10 13.41
C ASP A 179 14.07 -3.76 14.08
N VAL A 180 15.18 -3.72 14.83
CA VAL A 180 15.58 -2.58 15.67
C VAL A 180 15.84 -1.33 14.84
N ILE A 181 15.33 -0.19 15.33
CA ILE A 181 15.70 1.15 14.86
C ILE A 181 16.65 1.76 15.87
N GLN A 182 17.88 2.10 15.44
CA GLN A 182 18.87 2.75 16.29
C GLN A 182 19.08 4.19 15.86
N GLU A 183 19.02 5.11 16.81
CA GLU A 183 19.43 6.51 16.65
C GLU A 183 20.88 6.66 17.07
N ILE A 184 21.68 7.30 16.25
CA ILE A 184 23.08 7.64 16.53
C ILE A 184 23.20 9.16 16.49
N ASP A 185 23.73 9.72 17.57
CA ASP A 185 24.06 11.13 17.67
C ASP A 185 25.60 11.31 17.58
N PRO A 186 26.12 11.75 16.43
CA PRO A 186 27.55 11.93 16.24
C PRO A 186 28.16 13.03 17.11
N ALA A 187 27.35 13.97 17.60
CA ALA A 187 27.83 15.07 18.45
C ALA A 187 28.07 14.64 19.91
N THR A 188 27.26 13.70 20.39
CA THR A 188 27.38 13.16 21.76
C THR A 188 28.08 11.80 21.80
N HIS A 189 28.42 11.24 20.63
CA HIS A 189 29.02 9.91 20.49
C HIS A 189 28.15 8.77 21.03
N HIS A 190 26.85 8.97 21.09
CA HIS A 190 25.89 8.03 21.67
C HIS A 190 25.02 7.35 20.58
N ALA A 191 24.72 6.07 20.84
CA ALA A 191 23.71 5.33 20.05
C ALA A 191 22.70 4.66 20.99
N ALA A 192 21.44 4.69 20.62
CA ALA A 192 20.33 4.10 21.38
C ALA A 192 19.33 3.42 20.47
N VAL A 193 18.67 2.38 20.98
CA VAL A 193 17.47 1.81 20.34
C VAL A 193 16.30 2.75 20.63
N VAL A 194 15.62 3.19 19.58
CA VAL A 194 14.50 4.16 19.66
C VAL A 194 13.18 3.60 19.16
N GLY A 195 13.17 2.40 18.57
CA GLY A 195 11.95 1.76 18.06
C GLY A 195 12.23 0.47 17.34
N HIS A 196 11.17 -0.07 16.75
CA HIS A 196 11.18 -1.31 15.98
C HIS A 196 10.39 -1.16 14.69
N LEU A 197 10.85 -1.80 13.63
CA LEU A 197 10.07 -2.04 12.42
C LEU A 197 9.00 -3.11 12.69
N PRO A 198 7.93 -3.18 11.89
CA PRO A 198 6.91 -4.23 12.03
C PRO A 198 7.45 -5.66 11.90
N GLN A 199 8.57 -5.82 11.19
CA GLN A 199 9.25 -7.09 11.01
C GLN A 199 10.76 -6.88 10.88
N ALA A 200 11.53 -7.92 11.21
CA ALA A 200 12.96 -7.95 10.95
C ALA A 200 13.24 -8.00 9.43
N LEU A 201 14.20 -7.20 8.98
CA LEU A 201 14.59 -7.13 7.57
C LEU A 201 16.05 -6.66 7.41
N TYR A 202 16.62 -6.90 6.24
CA TYR A 202 17.96 -6.42 5.85
C TYR A 202 18.01 -6.13 4.35
N GLY A 203 18.98 -5.34 3.90
CA GLY A 203 19.10 -4.96 2.48
C GLY A 203 18.00 -4.04 1.95
N ALA A 204 17.25 -3.36 2.83
CA ALA A 204 16.24 -2.37 2.47
C ALA A 204 16.88 -1.03 2.08
N ALA A 205 16.10 -0.18 1.43
CA ALA A 205 16.44 1.21 1.14
C ALA A 205 15.81 2.15 2.18
N ALA A 206 16.46 3.30 2.49
CA ALA A 206 15.89 4.34 3.33
C ALA A 206 15.96 5.72 2.67
N PHE A 207 14.85 6.47 2.71
CA PHE A 207 14.69 7.77 2.06
C PHE A 207 14.13 8.81 3.01
N LEU A 208 14.83 9.94 3.19
CA LEU A 208 14.28 11.07 3.92
C LEU A 208 13.45 11.95 2.98
N ILE A 209 12.15 12.02 3.20
CA ILE A 209 11.22 12.84 2.42
C ILE A 209 10.29 13.58 3.39
N GLY A 210 10.27 14.91 3.34
CA GLY A 210 9.37 15.73 4.15
C GLY A 210 9.54 15.62 5.68
N GLY A 211 10.69 15.14 6.15
CA GLY A 211 10.95 14.91 7.58
C GLY A 211 10.60 13.51 8.09
N THR A 212 10.06 12.65 7.24
CA THR A 212 9.76 11.23 7.49
C THR A 212 10.80 10.37 6.76
N VAL A 213 11.24 9.29 7.39
CA VAL A 213 12.11 8.29 6.75
C VAL A 213 11.25 7.13 6.25
N TYR A 214 11.30 6.87 4.96
CA TYR A 214 10.64 5.74 4.33
C TYR A 214 11.65 4.61 4.17
N VAL A 215 11.37 3.47 4.78
CA VAL A 215 12.13 2.21 4.64
C VAL A 215 11.39 1.33 3.67
N ALA A 216 12.03 0.93 2.58
CA ALA A 216 11.36 0.29 1.46
C ALA A 216 12.05 -0.99 1.01
N GLY A 217 11.28 -2.06 0.83
CA GLY A 217 11.78 -3.38 0.42
C GLY A 217 12.62 -4.06 1.49
N GLY A 218 13.66 -4.75 1.05
CA GLY A 218 14.53 -5.58 1.90
C GLY A 218 14.13 -7.05 1.86
N GLN A 219 14.83 -7.87 2.62
CA GLN A 219 14.58 -9.31 2.73
C GLN A 219 14.27 -9.69 4.17
N ALA A 220 13.23 -10.52 4.35
CA ALA A 220 12.95 -11.12 5.64
C ALA A 220 13.96 -12.24 5.96
N PRO A 221 14.33 -12.46 7.24
CA PRO A 221 15.23 -13.55 7.62
C PRO A 221 14.67 -14.90 7.17
N ASN A 222 15.42 -15.61 6.34
CA ASN A 222 15.01 -16.92 5.78
C ASN A 222 13.66 -16.90 5.04
N GLY A 223 13.24 -15.73 4.57
CA GLY A 223 11.94 -15.47 3.95
C GLY A 223 12.06 -14.74 2.62
N PRO A 224 10.94 -14.23 2.12
CA PRO A 224 10.86 -13.57 0.82
C PRO A 224 11.54 -12.19 0.82
N THR A 225 11.85 -11.72 -0.36
CA THR A 225 12.10 -10.30 -0.63
C THR A 225 10.79 -9.52 -0.49
N LEU A 226 10.85 -8.33 0.12
CA LEU A 226 9.70 -7.55 0.55
C LEU A 226 9.32 -6.45 -0.45
N THR A 227 8.03 -6.14 -0.48
CA THR A 227 7.49 -4.95 -1.17
C THR A 227 7.14 -3.83 -0.19
N THR A 228 7.14 -4.07 1.11
CA THR A 228 6.66 -3.12 2.12
C THR A 228 7.42 -1.79 2.11
N ILE A 229 6.69 -0.71 2.38
CA ILE A 229 7.24 0.62 2.67
C ILE A 229 6.76 1.01 4.06
N ASP A 230 7.69 1.18 4.99
CA ASP A 230 7.43 1.65 6.34
C ASP A 230 7.87 3.11 6.49
N ALA A 231 7.03 3.96 7.08
CA ALA A 231 7.31 5.36 7.37
C ALA A 231 7.67 5.54 8.84
N PHE A 232 8.91 5.86 9.11
CA PHE A 232 9.38 6.22 10.45
C PHE A 232 9.31 7.73 10.65
N VAL A 233 8.63 8.16 11.71
CA VAL A 233 8.48 9.57 12.13
C VAL A 233 9.42 9.85 13.31
N PRO A 234 10.59 10.49 13.09
CA PRO A 234 11.63 10.65 14.12
C PRO A 234 11.18 11.42 15.37
N LEU A 235 10.27 12.40 15.21
CA LEU A 235 9.76 13.20 16.33
C LEU A 235 8.96 12.39 17.36
N SER A 236 8.39 11.27 16.99
CA SER A 236 7.56 10.43 17.85
C SER A 236 8.07 8.99 17.96
N ASN A 237 9.12 8.65 17.22
CA ASN A 237 9.66 7.28 17.07
C ASN A 237 8.60 6.25 16.60
N LYS A 238 7.55 6.71 15.94
CA LYS A 238 6.49 5.83 15.41
C LYS A 238 6.84 5.33 14.02
N VAL A 239 6.51 4.06 13.78
CA VAL A 239 6.55 3.44 12.46
C VAL A 239 5.11 3.22 11.99
N LEU A 240 4.84 3.61 10.75
CA LEU A 240 3.53 3.50 10.09
C LEU A 240 3.73 2.77 8.76
N ASN A 241 2.79 1.94 8.36
CA ASN A 241 2.81 1.41 6.99
C ASN A 241 2.57 2.57 6.00
N ALA A 242 3.40 2.66 4.97
CA ALA A 242 3.35 3.73 3.97
C ALA A 242 3.05 3.22 2.55
N GLY A 243 2.76 1.93 2.39
CA GLY A 243 2.40 1.31 1.13
C GLY A 243 3.36 0.22 0.69
N LEU A 244 3.36 -0.05 -0.60
CA LEU A 244 4.14 -1.11 -1.22
C LEU A 244 4.94 -0.58 -2.41
N LEU A 245 6.08 -1.19 -2.66
CA LEU A 245 6.82 -1.05 -3.91
C LEU A 245 6.09 -1.81 -5.03
N PRO A 246 6.23 -1.39 -6.28
CA PRO A 246 5.62 -2.08 -7.43
C PRO A 246 6.18 -3.48 -7.66
N GLN A 247 7.32 -3.80 -7.07
CA GLN A 247 7.93 -5.13 -7.08
C GLN A 247 8.79 -5.32 -5.83
N ALA A 248 8.94 -6.57 -5.40
CA ALA A 248 9.84 -6.91 -4.31
C ALA A 248 11.29 -6.58 -4.69
N VAL A 249 12.07 -6.02 -3.76
CA VAL A 249 13.46 -5.66 -4.02
C VAL A 249 14.28 -5.60 -2.74
N ALA A 250 15.48 -6.17 -2.78
CA ALA A 250 16.49 -6.05 -1.74
C ALA A 250 17.87 -5.72 -2.37
N PHE A 251 18.80 -5.25 -1.57
CA PHE A 251 20.21 -4.99 -1.94
C PHE A 251 20.40 -4.02 -3.12
N GLY A 252 19.38 -3.24 -3.46
CA GLY A 252 19.49 -2.19 -4.47
C GLY A 252 20.28 -0.98 -3.97
N GLY A 253 20.91 -0.27 -4.92
CA GLY A 253 21.47 1.04 -4.63
C GLY A 253 20.35 2.06 -4.40
N TYR A 254 20.46 2.93 -3.41
CA TYR A 254 19.43 3.93 -3.16
C TYR A 254 19.99 5.32 -2.89
N ALA A 255 19.17 6.33 -3.21
CA ALA A 255 19.51 7.73 -2.96
C ALA A 255 18.26 8.62 -2.98
N THR A 256 18.34 9.77 -2.30
CA THR A 256 17.28 10.79 -2.33
C THR A 256 17.75 12.00 -3.13
N LEU A 257 16.99 12.44 -4.15
CA LEU A 257 17.19 13.69 -4.88
C LEU A 257 16.24 14.76 -4.37
N GLY A 258 16.74 15.99 -4.24
CA GLY A 258 15.98 17.12 -3.71
C GLY A 258 15.98 17.18 -2.19
N ALA A 259 15.11 18.01 -1.63
CA ALA A 259 15.00 18.20 -0.18
C ALA A 259 13.55 18.51 0.22
N GLY A 260 13.23 18.30 1.49
CA GLY A 260 11.90 18.55 2.05
C GLY A 260 10.83 17.70 1.35
N ARG A 261 9.64 18.26 1.18
CA ARG A 261 8.49 17.55 0.58
C ARG A 261 8.61 17.31 -0.93
N SER A 262 9.53 18.00 -1.61
CA SER A 262 9.81 17.78 -3.03
C SER A 262 10.91 16.75 -3.28
N ALA A 263 11.47 16.16 -2.24
CA ALA A 263 12.46 15.11 -2.36
C ALA A 263 11.85 13.86 -3.00
N VAL A 264 12.66 13.15 -3.77
CA VAL A 264 12.29 11.88 -4.41
C VAL A 264 13.32 10.84 -4.04
N GLY A 265 12.87 9.72 -3.47
CA GLY A 265 13.69 8.54 -3.26
C GLY A 265 13.84 7.77 -4.57
N TYR A 266 15.02 7.24 -4.85
CA TYR A 266 15.29 6.37 -5.99
C TYR A 266 15.99 5.11 -5.50
N LEU A 267 15.47 3.96 -5.95
CA LEU A 267 16.04 2.65 -5.75
C LEU A 267 16.43 2.09 -7.12
N VAL A 268 17.65 1.61 -7.26
CA VAL A 268 18.25 1.21 -8.53
C VAL A 268 18.78 -0.20 -8.43
N GLY A 269 18.34 -1.07 -9.31
CA GLY A 269 18.74 -2.47 -9.33
C GLY A 269 18.27 -3.22 -8.09
N GLY A 270 19.10 -4.13 -7.62
CA GLY A 270 18.80 -5.04 -6.53
C GLY A 270 18.46 -6.45 -7.01
N GLU A 271 17.94 -7.26 -6.13
CA GLU A 271 17.58 -8.63 -6.42
C GLU A 271 16.25 -9.04 -5.78
N VAL A 272 15.67 -10.10 -6.32
CA VAL A 272 14.53 -10.83 -5.75
C VAL A 272 15.01 -12.23 -5.38
N ALA A 273 14.84 -12.64 -4.13
CA ALA A 273 15.09 -14.02 -3.72
C ALA A 273 13.97 -14.93 -4.24
N ALA A 274 14.33 -16.14 -4.69
CA ALA A 274 13.35 -17.14 -5.09
C ALA A 274 12.41 -17.48 -3.92
N GLN A 275 11.11 -17.47 -4.16
CA GLN A 275 10.14 -18.06 -3.23
C GLN A 275 10.05 -19.57 -3.51
N SER A 276 10.31 -20.37 -2.50
CA SER A 276 10.08 -21.82 -2.51
C SER A 276 8.80 -22.14 -1.74
N GLY A 277 7.67 -22.06 -2.42
CA GLY A 277 6.38 -22.60 -1.93
C GLY A 277 5.95 -23.77 -2.81
N PRO A 278 5.24 -24.78 -2.26
CA PRO A 278 4.87 -25.97 -3.02
C PRO A 278 3.80 -25.74 -4.12
N ASP A 279 3.15 -24.60 -4.19
CA ASP A 279 2.01 -24.34 -5.08
C ASP A 279 2.09 -23.04 -5.93
N GLU A 280 3.21 -22.33 -5.92
CA GLU A 280 3.37 -21.14 -6.80
C GLU A 280 4.46 -21.41 -7.85
N ALA A 281 4.16 -21.07 -9.11
CA ALA A 281 5.16 -21.02 -10.17
C ALA A 281 6.28 -20.06 -9.73
N GLY A 282 7.40 -20.61 -9.27
CA GLY A 282 8.46 -19.89 -8.59
C GLY A 282 8.92 -18.67 -9.37
N VAL A 283 8.87 -17.50 -8.72
CA VAL A 283 9.61 -16.33 -9.20
C VAL A 283 11.10 -16.70 -9.12
N ALA A 284 11.74 -16.83 -10.27
CA ALA A 284 13.16 -17.11 -10.34
C ALA A 284 13.93 -16.00 -9.61
N SER A 285 14.87 -16.36 -8.73
CA SER A 285 15.84 -15.41 -8.18
C SER A 285 16.53 -14.69 -9.33
N GLY A 286 16.59 -13.37 -9.30
CA GLY A 286 17.19 -12.61 -10.39
C GLY A 286 17.60 -11.21 -9.99
N SER A 287 18.62 -10.71 -10.67
CA SER A 287 19.02 -9.30 -10.59
C SER A 287 18.01 -8.42 -11.29
N LEU A 288 17.63 -7.31 -10.65
CA LEU A 288 16.72 -6.34 -11.21
C LEU A 288 17.48 -5.26 -12.01
N THR A 289 16.89 -4.83 -13.11
CA THR A 289 17.43 -3.73 -13.94
C THR A 289 16.58 -2.46 -13.83
N SER A 290 15.65 -2.43 -12.88
CA SER A 290 14.68 -1.35 -12.72
C SER A 290 15.21 -0.16 -11.92
N VAL A 291 14.62 1.02 -12.17
CA VAL A 291 14.75 2.21 -11.34
C VAL A 291 13.37 2.54 -10.80
N ILE A 292 13.20 2.41 -9.49
CA ILE A 292 11.95 2.73 -8.79
C ILE A 292 12.07 4.11 -8.16
N SER A 293 11.09 4.98 -8.36
CA SER A 293 11.03 6.29 -7.71
C SER A 293 9.95 6.31 -6.64
N LEU A 294 10.32 6.78 -5.44
CA LEU A 294 9.42 7.01 -4.31
C LEU A 294 9.15 8.51 -4.18
N ARG A 295 7.90 8.90 -4.30
CA ARG A 295 7.46 10.30 -4.13
C ARG A 295 6.31 10.35 -3.13
N PRO A 296 6.24 11.36 -2.26
CA PRO A 296 4.99 11.61 -1.54
C PRO A 296 3.90 11.96 -2.56
N SER A 297 2.69 11.43 -2.37
CA SER A 297 1.59 11.78 -3.25
C SER A 297 1.35 13.30 -3.22
N ARG A 298 1.21 13.94 -4.37
CA ARG A 298 1.05 15.39 -4.51
C ARG A 298 -0.36 15.90 -4.19
N TYR A 299 -1.15 15.18 -3.43
CA TYR A 299 -2.45 15.68 -3.01
C TYR A 299 -2.30 16.63 -1.81
N GLY A 300 -1.92 17.86 -2.13
CA GLY A 300 -1.99 19.01 -1.24
C GLY A 300 -3.40 19.56 -1.18
N GLY A 301 -4.22 19.07 -0.28
CA GLY A 301 -5.43 19.78 0.16
C GLY A 301 -5.05 21.01 0.99
N ARG A 302 -5.86 22.08 0.88
CA ARG A 302 -5.76 23.33 1.66
C ARG A 302 -5.71 23.07 3.17
N ALA A 303 -5.20 24.07 3.93
CA ALA A 303 -4.99 24.07 5.37
C ALA A 303 -6.12 23.39 6.19
N GLY A 304 -5.74 22.35 6.92
CA GLY A 304 -6.61 21.39 7.64
C GLY A 304 -6.25 19.93 7.28
N SER A 305 -5.14 19.72 6.58
CA SER A 305 -4.76 18.48 5.90
C SER A 305 -4.48 17.32 6.84
N PRO A 306 -4.97 16.10 6.49
CA PRO A 306 -4.60 14.85 7.14
C PRO A 306 -3.11 14.53 7.00
N SER A 307 -2.64 13.60 7.80
CA SER A 307 -1.30 13.01 7.68
C SER A 307 -0.99 12.69 6.21
N ALA A 308 0.14 13.15 5.70
CA ALA A 308 0.54 13.03 4.30
C ALA A 308 0.50 11.57 3.85
N GLY A 309 -0.41 11.24 2.92
CA GLY A 309 -0.48 9.93 2.29
C GLY A 309 -1.83 9.21 2.31
N SER A 310 -2.83 9.66 3.08
CA SER A 310 -4.16 9.03 3.03
C SER A 310 -5.08 9.71 2.01
N PRO A 311 -5.86 8.95 1.23
CA PRO A 311 -6.86 9.49 0.32
C PRO A 311 -8.12 9.99 1.04
N PHE A 312 -8.25 9.72 2.33
CA PHE A 312 -9.44 10.06 3.14
C PHE A 312 -9.06 10.56 4.53
N GLN A 313 -10.02 11.17 5.20
CA GLN A 313 -10.01 11.47 6.64
C GLN A 313 -11.09 10.63 7.32
N GLY A 314 -10.86 10.24 8.58
CA GLY A 314 -11.84 9.46 9.34
C GLY A 314 -11.50 7.98 9.37
N THR A 315 -12.52 7.15 9.31
CA THR A 315 -12.44 5.69 9.45
C THR A 315 -12.97 5.02 8.20
N LEU A 316 -12.16 4.16 7.60
CA LEU A 316 -12.59 3.28 6.52
C LEU A 316 -12.99 1.93 7.13
N LEU A 317 -14.25 1.55 6.93
CA LEU A 317 -14.78 0.21 7.21
C LEU A 317 -14.49 -0.67 5.98
N VAL A 318 -14.15 -1.92 6.19
CA VAL A 318 -13.97 -2.92 5.12
C VAL A 318 -14.61 -4.23 5.56
N ALA A 319 -15.44 -4.80 4.71
CA ALA A 319 -15.89 -6.18 4.82
C ALA A 319 -14.77 -7.09 4.28
N ASP A 320 -14.01 -7.71 5.17
CA ASP A 320 -12.91 -8.63 4.86
C ASP A 320 -13.47 -10.05 4.76
N ARG A 321 -14.24 -10.27 3.67
CA ARG A 321 -15.16 -11.39 3.42
C ARG A 321 -14.51 -12.74 3.62
N GLY A 322 -13.38 -12.99 2.97
CA GLY A 322 -12.69 -14.28 3.05
C GLY A 322 -12.02 -14.55 4.40
N ASN A 323 -12.03 -13.59 5.33
CA ASN A 323 -11.57 -13.72 6.70
C ASN A 323 -12.72 -13.70 7.72
N ASP A 324 -13.96 -13.74 7.28
CA ASP A 324 -15.16 -13.74 8.13
C ASP A 324 -15.19 -12.58 9.14
N ARG A 325 -14.80 -11.37 8.71
CA ARG A 325 -14.69 -10.22 9.62
C ARG A 325 -14.97 -8.88 8.94
N LEU A 326 -15.40 -7.92 9.77
CA LEU A 326 -15.34 -6.49 9.47
C LEU A 326 -14.11 -5.90 10.15
N ILE A 327 -13.43 -4.99 9.47
CA ILE A 327 -12.36 -4.20 10.07
C ILE A 327 -12.58 -2.70 9.84
N ALA A 328 -12.14 -1.89 10.79
CA ALA A 328 -12.07 -0.45 10.63
C ALA A 328 -10.62 0.01 10.73
N ILE A 329 -10.19 0.84 9.78
CA ILE A 329 -8.85 1.42 9.74
C ILE A 329 -8.92 2.95 9.74
N ASP A 330 -7.93 3.58 10.37
CA ASP A 330 -7.77 5.02 10.29
C ASP A 330 -7.05 5.47 9.00
N ALA A 331 -6.98 6.77 8.80
CA ALA A 331 -6.28 7.39 7.67
C ALA A 331 -4.77 7.05 7.62
N ALA A 332 -4.18 6.58 8.71
CA ALA A 332 -2.79 6.11 8.79
C ALA A 332 -2.67 4.59 8.58
N ARG A 333 -3.75 3.93 8.18
CA ARG A 333 -3.86 2.47 7.97
C ARG A 333 -3.72 1.62 9.22
N ASN A 334 -3.91 2.20 10.42
CA ASN A 334 -3.94 1.41 11.64
C ASN A 334 -5.30 0.73 11.78
N LEU A 335 -5.30 -0.55 12.15
CA LEU A 335 -6.50 -1.28 12.55
C LEU A 335 -7.00 -0.68 13.87
N THR A 336 -8.18 -0.07 13.84
CA THR A 336 -8.78 0.59 15.01
C THR A 336 -9.90 -0.23 15.65
N TRP A 337 -10.51 -1.12 14.87
CA TRP A 337 -11.59 -1.99 15.32
C TRP A 337 -11.71 -3.23 14.43
N GLN A 338 -12.24 -4.31 15.00
CA GLN A 338 -12.54 -5.56 14.29
C GLN A 338 -13.76 -6.23 14.91
N TYR A 339 -14.57 -6.86 14.06
CA TYR A 339 -15.70 -7.69 14.46
C TYR A 339 -15.76 -8.95 13.55
N PRO A 340 -15.97 -10.17 14.09
CA PRO A 340 -15.92 -10.51 15.52
C PRO A 340 -14.54 -10.31 16.13
N SER A 341 -14.48 -10.28 17.47
CA SER A 341 -13.22 -10.20 18.22
C SER A 341 -13.30 -11.07 19.48
N PRO A 342 -12.19 -11.31 20.19
CA PRO A 342 -12.24 -12.08 21.45
C PRO A 342 -13.18 -11.50 22.51
N THR A 343 -13.49 -10.21 22.45
CA THR A 343 -14.39 -9.50 23.38
C THR A 343 -15.78 -9.24 22.82
N THR A 344 -15.98 -9.41 21.52
CA THR A 344 -17.23 -9.21 20.80
C THR A 344 -17.51 -10.42 19.91
N PRO A 345 -18.19 -11.45 20.47
CA PRO A 345 -18.42 -12.71 19.74
C PRO A 345 -19.37 -12.47 18.54
N PRO A 346 -19.36 -13.39 17.56
CA PRO A 346 -20.28 -13.35 16.42
C PRO A 346 -21.74 -13.47 16.87
N PRO A 347 -22.71 -13.08 16.01
CA PRO A 347 -24.12 -13.24 16.29
C PRO A 347 -24.51 -14.73 16.38
N PRO A 348 -25.69 -15.07 16.91
CA PRO A 348 -26.22 -16.43 16.84
C PRO A 348 -26.25 -16.93 15.39
N GLY A 349 -25.66 -18.12 15.15
CA GLY A 349 -25.51 -18.68 13.82
C GLY A 349 -24.19 -18.36 13.13
N GLY A 350 -23.29 -17.61 13.79
CA GLY A 350 -21.95 -17.28 13.27
C GLY A 350 -21.91 -15.96 12.52
N PHE A 351 -20.73 -15.62 12.02
CA PHE A 351 -20.49 -14.46 11.16
C PHE A 351 -19.57 -14.94 10.04
N TYR A 352 -20.13 -15.10 8.85
CA TYR A 352 -19.47 -15.73 7.73
C TYR A 352 -19.67 -14.92 6.47
N PHE A 353 -18.59 -14.71 5.70
CA PHE A 353 -18.59 -14.07 4.39
C PHE A 353 -19.40 -12.76 4.38
N PRO A 354 -19.06 -11.77 5.27
CA PRO A 354 -19.68 -10.45 5.16
C PRO A 354 -19.36 -9.86 3.79
N ASP A 355 -20.39 -9.48 3.08
CA ASP A 355 -20.28 -8.93 1.76
C ASP A 355 -20.16 -7.41 1.84
N ASP A 356 -21.23 -6.65 1.73
CA ASP A 356 -21.18 -5.23 1.95
C ASP A 356 -21.26 -4.84 3.42
N ALA A 357 -20.70 -3.68 3.77
CA ALA A 357 -20.76 -3.15 5.13
C ALA A 357 -20.79 -1.62 5.13
N PHE A 358 -21.85 -1.03 5.73
CA PHE A 358 -22.05 0.40 5.75
C PHE A 358 -22.25 0.94 7.16
N PHE A 359 -21.65 2.11 7.47
CA PHE A 359 -21.94 2.82 8.69
C PHE A 359 -23.35 3.37 8.68
N VAL A 360 -24.06 3.21 9.78
CA VAL A 360 -25.43 3.67 9.99
C VAL A 360 -25.57 4.42 11.31
N ARG A 361 -26.70 5.08 11.55
CA ARG A 361 -27.00 5.81 12.78
C ARG A 361 -25.93 6.86 13.13
N GLY A 362 -25.47 7.61 12.13
CA GLY A 362 -24.41 8.59 12.34
C GLY A 362 -23.09 7.99 12.81
N GLY A 363 -22.74 6.79 12.33
CA GLY A 363 -21.50 6.09 12.64
C GLY A 363 -21.51 5.38 14.00
N THR A 364 -22.67 5.11 14.59
CA THR A 364 -22.79 4.34 15.84
C THR A 364 -23.26 2.90 15.62
N GLY A 365 -23.57 2.54 14.38
CA GLY A 365 -23.90 1.20 13.92
C GLY A 365 -23.24 0.87 12.59
N ILE A 366 -23.23 -0.40 12.25
CA ILE A 366 -22.84 -0.96 10.96
C ILE A 366 -23.93 -1.94 10.54
N ILE A 367 -24.42 -1.83 9.31
CA ILE A 367 -25.24 -2.86 8.67
C ILE A 367 -24.35 -3.63 7.69
N THR A 368 -24.57 -4.95 7.61
CA THR A 368 -23.86 -5.83 6.68
C THR A 368 -24.74 -7.03 6.34
N ASN A 369 -24.63 -7.50 5.12
CA ASN A 369 -25.20 -8.78 4.68
C ASN A 369 -24.15 -9.87 4.79
N GLN A 370 -24.61 -11.10 4.92
CA GLN A 370 -23.83 -12.32 4.88
C GLN A 370 -24.45 -13.20 3.79
N GLU A 371 -23.99 -13.00 2.56
CA GLU A 371 -24.57 -13.59 1.36
C GLU A 371 -24.71 -15.12 1.49
N ASP A 372 -23.60 -15.83 1.76
CA ASP A 372 -23.57 -17.29 1.87
C ASP A 372 -24.17 -17.82 3.20
N ASN A 373 -24.60 -16.94 4.10
CA ASN A 373 -25.22 -17.29 5.38
C ASN A 373 -26.71 -16.85 5.45
N ASP A 374 -27.27 -16.36 4.34
CA ASP A 374 -28.69 -15.98 4.17
C ASP A 374 -29.20 -15.02 5.23
N THR A 375 -28.34 -14.09 5.72
CA THR A 375 -28.69 -13.15 6.79
C THR A 375 -28.19 -11.74 6.54
N ILE A 376 -28.88 -10.78 7.14
CA ILE A 376 -28.38 -9.43 7.37
C ILE A 376 -28.28 -9.15 8.86
N VAL A 377 -27.29 -8.39 9.29
CA VAL A 377 -27.12 -8.00 10.69
C VAL A 377 -26.82 -6.52 10.82
N GLU A 378 -27.34 -5.89 11.89
CA GLU A 378 -26.90 -4.58 12.34
C GLU A 378 -26.08 -4.74 13.63
N ILE A 379 -24.89 -4.15 13.68
CA ILE A 379 -23.94 -4.25 14.78
C ILE A 379 -23.64 -2.85 15.30
N GLY A 380 -23.69 -2.68 16.62
CA GLY A 380 -23.31 -1.40 17.24
C GLY A 380 -21.82 -1.13 17.11
N TYR A 381 -21.43 0.03 16.60
CA TYR A 381 -20.05 0.46 16.48
C TYR A 381 -19.69 1.52 17.55
N PRO A 382 -18.56 1.42 18.26
CA PRO A 382 -17.57 0.34 18.20
C PRO A 382 -17.85 -0.83 19.17
N SER A 383 -19.05 -0.92 19.75
CA SER A 383 -19.36 -1.87 20.83
C SER A 383 -19.38 -3.34 20.38
N GLY A 384 -19.59 -3.63 19.10
CA GLY A 384 -19.78 -4.97 18.55
C GLY A 384 -21.08 -5.66 18.99
N LYS A 385 -22.00 -4.91 19.63
CA LYS A 385 -23.29 -5.49 20.10
C LYS A 385 -24.21 -5.71 18.91
N LEU A 386 -24.77 -6.93 18.79
CA LEU A 386 -25.85 -7.19 17.84
C LEU A 386 -27.07 -6.33 18.16
N LEU A 387 -27.54 -5.55 17.20
CA LEU A 387 -28.70 -4.67 17.30
C LEU A 387 -29.93 -5.23 16.58
N PHE A 388 -29.70 -5.87 15.43
CA PHE A 388 -30.74 -6.47 14.60
C PHE A 388 -30.17 -7.65 13.80
N GLN A 389 -31.01 -8.63 13.51
CA GLN A 389 -30.72 -9.73 12.58
C GLN A 389 -32.00 -10.12 11.87
N TYR A 390 -31.91 -10.37 10.56
CA TYR A 390 -32.99 -10.92 9.76
C TYR A 390 -32.41 -12.01 8.84
N GLY A 391 -33.22 -13.01 8.52
CA GLY A 391 -32.78 -14.24 7.85
C GLY A 391 -32.47 -15.35 8.85
N HIS A 392 -32.31 -16.54 8.34
CA HIS A 392 -31.97 -17.75 9.11
C HIS A 392 -30.60 -18.25 8.69
N PRO A 393 -29.59 -18.23 9.57
CA PRO A 393 -28.21 -18.56 9.20
C PRO A 393 -28.08 -19.88 8.46
N GLY A 394 -27.59 -19.86 7.21
CA GLY A 394 -27.40 -21.00 6.32
C GLY A 394 -28.67 -21.72 5.90
N VAL A 395 -29.83 -21.05 6.00
CA VAL A 395 -31.12 -21.62 5.61
C VAL A 395 -31.83 -20.70 4.62
N PRO A 396 -31.59 -20.85 3.32
CA PRO A 396 -32.20 -20.01 2.30
C PRO A 396 -33.72 -20.19 2.22
N GLY A 397 -34.43 -19.15 1.80
CA GLY A 397 -35.87 -19.22 1.59
C GLY A 397 -36.51 -17.92 1.14
N ALA A 398 -37.72 -18.02 0.58
CA ALA A 398 -38.48 -16.90 0.04
C ALA A 398 -39.62 -16.41 0.94
N THR A 399 -39.94 -17.11 2.03
CA THR A 399 -41.03 -16.73 2.94
C THR A 399 -40.60 -15.64 3.91
N SER A 400 -41.55 -14.98 4.56
CA SER A 400 -41.25 -13.94 5.56
C SER A 400 -40.31 -14.49 6.65
N GLY A 401 -39.24 -13.75 6.94
CA GLY A 401 -38.19 -14.15 7.89
C GLY A 401 -37.00 -14.84 7.23
N TYR A 402 -37.05 -15.19 5.96
CA TYR A 402 -35.97 -15.84 5.19
C TYR A 402 -35.45 -14.93 4.09
N LEU A 403 -34.17 -15.15 3.75
CA LEU A 403 -33.46 -14.60 2.60
C LEU A 403 -32.80 -15.73 1.81
N ASP A 404 -32.33 -15.45 0.61
CA ASP A 404 -31.57 -16.38 -0.22
C ASP A 404 -30.51 -15.61 -0.99
N GLN A 405 -29.26 -15.71 -0.55
CA GLN A 405 -28.12 -14.94 -1.03
C GLN A 405 -28.40 -13.42 -1.06
N PRO A 406 -28.61 -12.78 0.12
CA PRO A 406 -28.74 -11.33 0.19
C PRO A 406 -27.40 -10.68 -0.19
N ASP A 407 -27.37 -9.95 -1.30
CA ASP A 407 -26.15 -9.38 -1.86
C ASP A 407 -25.84 -7.98 -1.28
N ASP A 408 -26.86 -7.15 -1.03
CA ASP A 408 -26.69 -5.80 -0.49
C ASP A 408 -27.76 -5.48 0.56
N ALA A 409 -27.46 -4.57 1.51
CA ALA A 409 -28.42 -4.13 2.53
C ALA A 409 -28.12 -2.71 3.05
N TYR A 410 -29.14 -1.84 3.07
CA TYR A 410 -29.05 -0.49 3.62
C TYR A 410 -30.06 -0.23 4.72
N LEU A 411 -29.65 0.49 5.78
CA LEU A 411 -30.57 1.06 6.77
C LEU A 411 -30.92 2.50 6.37
N LEU A 412 -32.16 2.74 5.98
CA LEU A 412 -32.65 4.07 5.63
C LEU A 412 -32.89 4.94 6.89
N LYS A 413 -32.89 6.27 6.74
CA LYS A 413 -33.21 7.23 7.82
C LYS A 413 -34.59 7.01 8.43
N SER A 414 -35.51 6.37 7.74
CA SER A 414 -36.83 5.95 8.27
C SER A 414 -36.75 4.79 9.27
N GLY A 415 -35.59 4.13 9.36
CA GLY A 415 -35.42 2.89 10.10
C GLY A 415 -35.80 1.62 9.31
N ILE A 416 -36.24 1.76 8.06
CA ILE A 416 -36.48 0.64 7.16
C ILE A 416 -35.14 0.15 6.62
N ILE A 417 -34.98 -1.17 6.55
CA ILE A 417 -33.83 -1.82 5.92
C ILE A 417 -34.27 -2.26 4.52
N THR A 418 -33.47 -1.90 3.50
CA THR A 418 -33.61 -2.46 2.16
C THR A 418 -32.63 -3.62 1.98
N VAL A 419 -32.98 -4.61 1.19
CA VAL A 419 -32.17 -5.80 0.95
C VAL A 419 -32.35 -6.27 -0.49
N ALA A 420 -31.23 -6.41 -1.20
CA ALA A 420 -31.19 -7.14 -2.46
C ALA A 420 -31.20 -8.66 -2.17
N ASP A 421 -32.37 -9.26 -2.14
CA ASP A 421 -32.60 -10.70 -1.91
C ASP A 421 -32.44 -11.44 -3.25
N ALA A 422 -31.16 -11.60 -3.67
CA ALA A 422 -30.73 -11.82 -5.04
C ALA A 422 -31.32 -13.11 -5.65
N SER A 423 -31.13 -14.26 -5.03
CA SER A 423 -31.66 -15.54 -5.53
C SER A 423 -33.19 -15.61 -5.47
N ASN A 424 -33.84 -14.77 -4.69
CA ASN A 424 -35.28 -14.62 -4.68
C ASN A 424 -35.80 -13.56 -5.69
N ASN A 425 -34.93 -12.93 -6.49
CA ASN A 425 -35.30 -11.96 -7.53
C ASN A 425 -36.19 -10.83 -7.02
N ARG A 426 -35.79 -10.20 -5.90
CA ARG A 426 -36.57 -9.11 -5.26
C ARG A 426 -35.71 -8.19 -4.41
N ILE A 427 -36.16 -6.94 -4.25
CA ILE A 427 -35.71 -6.03 -3.19
C ILE A 427 -36.77 -6.03 -2.10
N LEU A 428 -36.38 -6.29 -0.86
CA LEU A 428 -37.25 -6.22 0.30
C LEU A 428 -37.10 -4.90 1.05
N PHE A 429 -38.21 -4.43 1.62
CA PHE A 429 -38.26 -3.36 2.61
C PHE A 429 -38.68 -3.96 3.95
N ILE A 430 -37.78 -3.95 4.92
CA ILE A 430 -37.96 -4.62 6.22
C ILE A 430 -38.09 -3.55 7.32
N SER A 431 -39.14 -3.61 8.13
CA SER A 431 -39.33 -2.70 9.25
C SER A 431 -38.33 -2.97 10.38
N PRO A 432 -38.12 -2.00 11.32
CA PRO A 432 -37.29 -2.23 12.52
C PRO A 432 -37.73 -3.41 13.40
N GLN A 433 -38.97 -3.89 13.21
CA GLN A 433 -39.51 -5.05 13.93
C GLN A 433 -39.36 -6.38 13.17
N GLY A 434 -38.67 -6.37 12.02
CA GLY A 434 -38.44 -7.55 11.19
C GLY A 434 -39.66 -7.97 10.33
N SER A 435 -40.58 -7.07 10.02
CA SER A 435 -41.69 -7.34 9.12
C SER A 435 -41.43 -6.79 7.73
N ILE A 436 -41.73 -7.55 6.67
CA ILE A 436 -41.70 -7.05 5.29
C ILE A 436 -42.83 -6.03 5.14
N VAL A 437 -42.49 -4.80 4.78
CA VAL A 437 -43.43 -3.67 4.58
C VAL A 437 -43.55 -3.23 3.13
N GLY A 438 -42.69 -3.74 2.26
CA GLY A 438 -42.70 -3.49 0.82
C GLY A 438 -41.79 -4.45 0.07
N GLN A 439 -41.96 -4.55 -1.24
CA GLN A 439 -41.16 -5.38 -2.13
C GLN A 439 -41.16 -4.81 -3.54
N ILE A 440 -40.01 -4.90 -4.23
CA ILE A 440 -39.87 -4.73 -5.68
C ILE A 440 -39.48 -6.09 -6.25
N GLY A 441 -40.03 -6.47 -7.41
CA GLY A 441 -39.88 -7.81 -7.96
C GLY A 441 -40.87 -8.81 -7.36
N ASN A 442 -41.10 -9.92 -8.04
CA ASN A 442 -42.10 -10.92 -7.68
C ASN A 442 -41.54 -12.34 -7.57
N GLY A 443 -40.21 -12.50 -7.54
CA GLY A 443 -39.53 -13.78 -7.50
C GLY A 443 -39.34 -14.45 -8.86
N VAL A 444 -39.67 -13.78 -9.93
CA VAL A 444 -39.44 -14.26 -11.30
C VAL A 444 -38.15 -13.65 -11.82
N ASP A 445 -37.21 -14.49 -12.20
CA ASP A 445 -35.95 -14.08 -12.80
C ASP A 445 -36.18 -13.60 -14.24
N ALA A 446 -36.53 -12.35 -14.37
CA ALA A 446 -36.73 -11.67 -15.65
C ALA A 446 -36.82 -10.16 -15.48
N HIS A 447 -36.13 -9.41 -16.30
CA HIS A 447 -36.25 -7.96 -16.33
C HIS A 447 -37.59 -7.56 -17.01
N ASN A 448 -38.59 -7.23 -16.22
CA ASN A 448 -39.89 -6.73 -16.67
C ASN A 448 -40.47 -5.73 -15.65
N PRO A 449 -39.80 -4.56 -15.47
CA PRO A 449 -40.19 -3.59 -14.45
C PRO A 449 -41.59 -3.00 -14.70
N PRO A 450 -42.38 -2.71 -13.66
CA PRO A 450 -42.04 -2.85 -12.22
C PRO A 450 -42.37 -4.25 -11.65
N THR A 451 -42.78 -5.22 -12.46
CA THR A 451 -43.33 -6.49 -12.00
C THR A 451 -42.26 -7.47 -11.54
N SER A 452 -41.17 -7.64 -12.30
CA SER A 452 -40.07 -8.53 -11.98
C SER A 452 -38.72 -7.87 -12.23
N ILE A 453 -37.70 -8.33 -11.53
CA ILE A 453 -36.29 -7.95 -11.64
C ILE A 453 -35.46 -9.22 -11.73
N ALA A 454 -34.33 -9.13 -12.44
CA ALA A 454 -33.53 -10.29 -12.80
C ALA A 454 -32.22 -10.34 -12.00
N TYR A 455 -32.17 -11.14 -10.95
CA TYR A 455 -31.04 -11.35 -10.07
C TYR A 455 -30.39 -10.02 -9.60
N PRO A 456 -31.07 -9.28 -8.70
CA PRO A 456 -30.57 -7.99 -8.22
C PRO A 456 -29.39 -8.20 -7.26
N ASN A 457 -28.29 -7.44 -7.47
CA ASN A 457 -27.13 -7.47 -6.58
C ASN A 457 -26.77 -6.10 -5.97
N GLY A 458 -27.57 -5.08 -6.20
CA GLY A 458 -27.42 -3.77 -5.57
C GLY A 458 -28.75 -3.09 -5.42
N ASP A 459 -28.97 -2.39 -4.30
CA ASP A 459 -30.20 -1.64 -4.02
C ASP A 459 -29.93 -0.27 -3.39
N THR A 460 -28.97 0.47 -3.97
CA THR A 460 -28.43 1.73 -3.48
C THR A 460 -29.49 2.82 -3.26
N PRO A 461 -29.66 3.35 -2.04
CA PRO A 461 -30.59 4.45 -1.76
C PRO A 461 -30.10 5.78 -2.35
N LEU A 462 -30.96 6.48 -3.09
CA LEU A 462 -30.66 7.75 -3.72
C LEU A 462 -31.07 8.96 -2.85
N THR A 463 -30.46 10.12 -3.10
CA THR A 463 -30.77 11.37 -2.39
C THR A 463 -32.20 11.86 -2.61
N ASN A 464 -32.86 11.46 -3.68
CA ASN A 464 -34.26 11.75 -3.97
C ASN A 464 -35.24 10.80 -3.26
N GLY A 465 -34.74 9.82 -2.50
CA GLY A 465 -35.52 8.82 -1.78
C GLY A 465 -35.87 7.57 -2.62
N ASN A 466 -35.44 7.49 -3.87
CA ASN A 466 -35.60 6.31 -4.71
C ASN A 466 -34.51 5.27 -4.41
N ILE A 467 -34.63 4.11 -5.02
CA ILE A 467 -33.67 3.00 -4.95
C ILE A 467 -33.14 2.75 -6.36
N LEU A 468 -31.82 2.68 -6.48
CA LEU A 468 -31.12 2.30 -7.71
C LEU A 468 -30.75 0.83 -7.62
N VAL A 469 -31.25 0.03 -8.56
CA VAL A 469 -31.07 -1.42 -8.56
C VAL A 469 -30.19 -1.81 -9.74
N SER A 470 -29.16 -2.61 -9.49
CA SER A 470 -28.45 -3.36 -10.52
C SER A 470 -29.02 -4.77 -10.63
N GLU A 471 -29.17 -5.25 -11.86
CA GLU A 471 -29.63 -6.60 -12.17
C GLU A 471 -28.55 -7.30 -12.98
N ILE A 472 -28.02 -8.41 -12.46
CA ILE A 472 -26.93 -9.16 -13.12
C ILE A 472 -27.44 -9.73 -14.43
N ASP A 473 -28.57 -10.44 -14.40
CA ASP A 473 -29.13 -11.08 -15.57
C ASP A 473 -29.72 -10.07 -16.55
N GLY A 474 -29.02 -9.94 -17.67
CA GLY A 474 -29.33 -8.96 -18.69
C GLY A 474 -28.66 -7.61 -18.54
N SER A 475 -27.89 -7.39 -17.44
CA SER A 475 -27.10 -6.18 -17.18
C SER A 475 -27.93 -4.89 -17.22
N TRP A 476 -28.93 -4.81 -16.35
CA TRP A 476 -29.80 -3.65 -16.23
C TRP A 476 -29.46 -2.78 -15.02
N ILE A 477 -29.62 -1.47 -15.16
CA ILE A 477 -29.64 -0.51 -14.06
C ILE A 477 -31.01 0.16 -14.09
N THR A 478 -31.71 0.09 -12.95
CA THR A 478 -33.11 0.53 -12.86
C THR A 478 -33.35 1.37 -11.61
N GLU A 479 -33.97 2.54 -11.74
CA GLU A 479 -34.40 3.36 -10.62
C GLU A 479 -35.87 3.13 -10.31
N TYR A 480 -36.17 2.80 -9.05
CA TYR A 480 -37.51 2.63 -8.52
C TYR A 480 -37.79 3.61 -7.38
N THR A 481 -39.03 4.02 -7.23
CA THR A 481 -39.49 4.60 -5.96
C THR A 481 -39.56 3.51 -4.88
N GLN A 482 -39.55 3.88 -3.60
CA GLN A 482 -39.73 2.91 -2.50
C GLN A 482 -41.10 2.17 -2.54
N THR A 483 -42.02 2.64 -3.36
CA THR A 483 -43.30 1.96 -3.60
C THR A 483 -43.28 1.04 -4.81
N GLY A 484 -42.09 0.81 -5.39
CA GLY A 484 -41.89 -0.07 -6.54
C GLY A 484 -42.30 0.50 -7.90
N LYS A 485 -42.56 1.83 -7.99
CA LYS A 485 -42.87 2.44 -9.29
C LYS A 485 -41.57 2.66 -10.06
N LEU A 486 -41.55 2.20 -11.33
CA LEU A 486 -40.46 2.46 -12.26
C LEU A 486 -40.28 3.97 -12.50
N VAL A 487 -39.04 4.46 -12.41
CA VAL A 487 -38.63 5.81 -12.76
C VAL A 487 -37.90 5.81 -14.10
N TRP A 488 -36.88 5.00 -14.24
CA TRP A 488 -36.20 4.71 -15.51
C TRP A 488 -35.48 3.36 -15.44
N SER A 489 -35.11 2.82 -16.61
CA SER A 489 -34.30 1.62 -16.73
C SER A 489 -33.41 1.70 -17.97
N THR A 490 -32.19 1.19 -17.86
CA THR A 490 -31.20 1.18 -18.95
C THR A 490 -30.45 -0.13 -18.95
N GLN A 491 -30.33 -0.75 -20.13
CA GLN A 491 -29.51 -1.93 -20.33
C GLN A 491 -28.07 -1.53 -20.65
N MET A 492 -27.12 -2.05 -19.89
CA MET A 492 -25.69 -1.82 -20.06
C MET A 492 -25.08 -2.89 -20.97
N THR A 493 -25.36 -2.82 -22.28
CA THR A 493 -25.05 -3.89 -23.25
C THR A 493 -23.58 -4.30 -23.38
N THR A 494 -22.66 -3.50 -22.84
CA THR A 494 -21.21 -3.78 -22.81
C THR A 494 -20.71 -4.19 -21.43
N VAL A 495 -21.60 -4.35 -20.45
CA VAL A 495 -21.36 -4.77 -19.08
C VAL A 495 -21.90 -6.17 -18.90
N ASN A 496 -21.20 -7.03 -18.20
CA ASN A 496 -21.64 -8.41 -17.98
C ASN A 496 -22.18 -8.64 -16.57
N TYR A 497 -21.63 -7.93 -15.58
CA TYR A 497 -21.98 -8.09 -14.18
C TYR A 497 -21.95 -6.72 -13.51
N PRO A 498 -23.00 -5.90 -13.68
CA PRO A 498 -23.08 -4.60 -13.02
C PRO A 498 -23.23 -4.79 -11.53
N SER A 499 -22.35 -4.17 -10.72
CA SER A 499 -22.40 -4.23 -9.26
C SER A 499 -22.43 -2.82 -8.67
N ASP A 500 -23.25 -2.62 -7.66
CA ASP A 500 -23.39 -1.48 -6.76
C ASP A 500 -23.31 -0.10 -7.41
N PRO A 501 -24.30 0.26 -8.24
CA PRO A 501 -24.30 1.54 -8.93
C PRO A 501 -24.50 2.70 -7.95
N GLN A 502 -23.59 3.68 -7.97
CA GLN A 502 -23.61 4.88 -7.15
C GLN A 502 -23.99 6.11 -7.99
N GLN A 503 -24.84 7.00 -7.47
CA GLN A 503 -25.15 8.26 -8.15
C GLN A 503 -24.10 9.34 -7.84
N LEU A 504 -23.40 9.81 -8.86
CA LEU A 504 -22.41 10.89 -8.75
C LEU A 504 -23.00 12.28 -9.01
N GLY A 505 -24.10 12.36 -9.71
CA GLY A 505 -24.74 13.60 -10.10
C GLY A 505 -26.11 13.36 -10.71
N LYS A 506 -26.73 14.39 -11.31
CA LYS A 506 -28.10 14.30 -11.82
C LYS A 506 -28.29 13.17 -12.83
N ASP A 507 -27.35 13.00 -13.74
CA ASP A 507 -27.42 12.00 -14.82
C ASP A 507 -26.07 11.27 -14.99
N LEU A 508 -25.28 11.17 -13.92
CA LEU A 508 -23.97 10.52 -13.90
C LEU A 508 -23.91 9.52 -12.75
N TYR A 509 -23.45 8.32 -13.05
CA TYR A 509 -23.39 7.18 -12.15
C TYR A 509 -22.02 6.53 -12.21
N LEU A 510 -21.65 5.79 -11.16
CA LEU A 510 -20.45 4.98 -11.02
C LEU A 510 -20.86 3.56 -10.69
N MET A 511 -20.21 2.56 -11.24
CA MET A 511 -20.39 1.16 -10.85
C MET A 511 -19.14 0.35 -11.15
N THR A 512 -19.09 -0.86 -10.65
CA THR A 512 -18.18 -1.88 -11.11
C THR A 512 -18.83 -2.78 -12.14
N ASP A 513 -18.01 -3.39 -13.00
CA ASP A 513 -18.36 -4.56 -13.80
C ASP A 513 -17.47 -5.70 -13.29
N TYR A 514 -18.05 -6.54 -12.47
CA TYR A 514 -17.34 -7.56 -11.70
C TYR A 514 -16.73 -8.64 -12.60
N ASN A 515 -17.37 -8.98 -13.71
CA ASN A 515 -16.97 -10.10 -14.56
C ASN A 515 -17.02 -9.78 -16.06
N PRO A 516 -16.35 -8.71 -16.54
CA PRO A 516 -16.31 -8.39 -17.97
C PRO A 516 -15.48 -9.42 -18.73
N PRO A 517 -15.42 -9.32 -20.07
CA PRO A 517 -14.36 -9.95 -20.85
C PRO A 517 -13.00 -9.38 -20.40
N GLY A 518 -12.29 -10.07 -19.51
CA GLY A 518 -11.13 -9.62 -18.77
C GLY A 518 -11.29 -9.94 -17.28
N GLU A 519 -10.62 -9.17 -16.40
CA GLU A 519 -10.55 -9.50 -14.98
C GLU A 519 -11.48 -8.64 -14.09
N GLY A 520 -11.90 -7.45 -14.53
CA GLY A 520 -12.74 -6.52 -13.81
C GLY A 520 -12.51 -5.06 -14.19
N ARG A 521 -13.48 -4.18 -13.98
CA ARG A 521 -13.37 -2.75 -14.30
C ARG A 521 -14.31 -1.87 -13.48
N VAL A 522 -14.00 -0.57 -13.44
CA VAL A 522 -14.86 0.49 -12.89
C VAL A 522 -15.30 1.41 -14.01
N LEU A 523 -16.55 1.83 -13.99
CA LEU A 523 -17.18 2.61 -15.06
C LEU A 523 -17.92 3.82 -14.49
N GLU A 524 -17.78 5.01 -15.14
CA GLU A 524 -18.77 6.08 -15.04
C GLU A 524 -19.68 6.05 -16.27
N PHE A 525 -20.97 6.23 -16.06
CA PHE A 525 -21.95 6.15 -17.14
C PHE A 525 -23.09 7.14 -16.94
N THR A 526 -23.76 7.50 -18.06
CA THR A 526 -24.96 8.33 -18.04
C THR A 526 -26.21 7.48 -17.86
N LYS A 527 -27.32 8.12 -17.53
CA LYS A 527 -28.64 7.50 -17.43
C LYS A 527 -29.05 6.72 -18.71
N GLU A 528 -28.55 7.14 -19.87
CA GLU A 528 -28.78 6.46 -21.16
C GLU A 528 -27.82 5.29 -21.40
N GLY A 529 -26.97 4.95 -20.42
CA GLY A 529 -26.01 3.85 -20.52
C GLY A 529 -24.74 4.17 -21.30
N GLN A 530 -24.46 5.45 -21.58
CA GLN A 530 -23.21 5.85 -22.22
C GLN A 530 -22.07 5.87 -21.22
N ILE A 531 -21.00 5.10 -21.46
CA ILE A 531 -19.80 5.11 -20.64
C ILE A 531 -19.01 6.40 -20.90
N THR A 532 -18.75 7.18 -19.87
CA THR A 532 -18.04 8.47 -19.92
C THR A 532 -16.61 8.38 -19.43
N TRP A 533 -16.32 7.43 -18.54
CA TRP A 533 -14.99 7.11 -18.04
C TRP A 533 -14.91 5.63 -17.67
N ARG A 534 -13.70 5.07 -17.70
CA ARG A 534 -13.46 3.70 -17.25
C ARG A 534 -12.02 3.49 -16.77
N HIS A 535 -11.88 2.56 -15.83
CA HIS A 535 -10.61 1.96 -15.43
C HIS A 535 -10.68 0.46 -15.74
N ASP A 536 -9.92 0.01 -16.72
CA ASP A 536 -9.93 -1.36 -17.25
C ASP A 536 -8.53 -1.83 -17.68
N SER A 537 -7.53 -1.58 -16.84
CA SER A 537 -6.14 -2.00 -17.13
C SER A 537 -6.06 -3.51 -17.33
N PRO A 538 -5.48 -4.00 -18.44
CA PRO A 538 -5.49 -5.42 -18.78
C PRO A 538 -4.44 -6.24 -18.02
N SER A 539 -3.51 -5.60 -17.30
CA SER A 539 -2.41 -6.29 -16.60
C SER A 539 -1.68 -5.37 -15.63
N GLY A 540 -0.81 -5.96 -14.82
CA GLY A 540 0.04 -5.24 -13.85
C GLY A 540 -0.73 -4.76 -12.63
N ASP A 541 -0.11 -3.85 -11.87
CA ASP A 541 -0.69 -3.38 -10.60
C ASP A 541 -1.95 -2.53 -10.76
N ALA A 542 -2.15 -1.94 -11.93
CA ALA A 542 -3.36 -1.19 -12.25
C ALA A 542 -4.55 -2.07 -12.62
N MET A 543 -4.35 -3.36 -12.90
CA MET A 543 -5.43 -4.30 -13.19
C MET A 543 -6.28 -4.50 -11.94
N LEU A 544 -7.60 -4.52 -12.11
CA LEU A 544 -8.55 -4.97 -11.10
C LEU A 544 -9.01 -6.40 -11.42
N LYS A 545 -9.34 -7.16 -10.36
CA LYS A 545 -9.85 -8.52 -10.51
C LYS A 545 -11.11 -8.70 -9.67
N LYS A 546 -12.23 -8.76 -10.36
CA LYS A 546 -13.56 -8.87 -9.75
C LYS A 546 -13.82 -7.78 -8.70
N PRO A 547 -13.80 -6.50 -9.09
CA PRO A 547 -14.15 -5.42 -8.18
C PRO A 547 -15.67 -5.42 -7.91
N SER A 548 -16.07 -5.44 -6.64
CA SER A 548 -17.49 -5.48 -6.23
C SER A 548 -18.08 -4.09 -6.06
N LEU A 549 -17.50 -3.24 -5.24
CA LEU A 549 -18.00 -1.89 -4.95
C LEU A 549 -17.02 -0.80 -5.40
N ALA A 550 -17.53 0.31 -5.95
CA ALA A 550 -16.78 1.52 -6.22
C ALA A 550 -17.51 2.76 -5.72
N GLU A 551 -16.81 3.65 -5.01
CA GLU A 551 -17.37 4.88 -4.46
C GLU A 551 -16.49 6.10 -4.76
N ARG A 552 -17.12 7.23 -5.05
CA ARG A 552 -16.41 8.50 -5.20
C ARG A 552 -16.21 9.18 -3.86
N LEU A 553 -14.97 9.34 -3.46
CA LEU A 553 -14.59 10.07 -2.25
C LEU A 553 -14.77 11.59 -2.41
N PRO A 554 -14.92 12.36 -1.28
CA PRO A 554 -15.07 13.81 -1.34
C PRO A 554 -13.95 14.58 -2.04
N ASN A 555 -12.76 14.02 -2.13
CA ASN A 555 -11.62 14.59 -2.85
C ASN A 555 -11.58 14.26 -4.35
N GLY A 556 -12.58 13.51 -4.85
CA GLY A 556 -12.71 13.14 -6.24
C GLY A 556 -12.00 11.84 -6.65
N LEU A 557 -11.27 11.19 -5.75
CA LEU A 557 -10.74 9.84 -6.00
C LEU A 557 -11.88 8.82 -6.01
N ILE A 558 -11.66 7.70 -6.68
CA ILE A 558 -12.58 6.56 -6.68
C ILE A 558 -11.96 5.46 -5.84
N MET A 559 -12.60 5.08 -4.74
CA MET A 559 -12.21 3.92 -3.93
C MET A 559 -12.91 2.69 -4.47
N VAL A 560 -12.22 1.55 -4.46
CA VAL A 560 -12.69 0.30 -5.09
C VAL A 560 -12.22 -0.89 -4.28
N ASN A 561 -13.09 -1.85 -4.04
CA ASN A 561 -12.72 -3.20 -3.65
C ASN A 561 -12.12 -3.91 -4.87
N ASP A 562 -10.99 -4.55 -4.67
CA ASP A 562 -10.33 -5.38 -5.68
C ASP A 562 -10.21 -6.79 -5.10
N ASP A 563 -11.36 -7.49 -5.06
CA ASP A 563 -11.63 -8.66 -4.24
C ASP A 563 -10.61 -9.77 -4.41
N TYR A 564 -10.45 -10.23 -5.65
CA TYR A 564 -9.54 -11.34 -5.97
C TYR A 564 -8.07 -10.90 -6.11
N ARG A 565 -7.77 -9.64 -5.77
CA ARG A 565 -6.41 -9.16 -5.51
C ARG A 565 -6.17 -8.81 -4.04
N ASN A 566 -7.14 -9.12 -3.17
CA ASN A 566 -7.05 -8.99 -1.72
C ASN A 566 -6.69 -7.57 -1.24
N ARG A 567 -7.30 -6.54 -1.87
CA ARG A 567 -6.99 -5.14 -1.57
C ARG A 567 -8.18 -4.21 -1.80
N VAL A 568 -8.18 -3.10 -1.08
CA VAL A 568 -9.00 -1.91 -1.40
C VAL A 568 -8.05 -0.86 -1.98
N VAL A 569 -8.41 -0.24 -3.10
CA VAL A 569 -7.58 0.73 -3.80
C VAL A 569 -8.27 2.07 -3.97
N ALA A 570 -7.51 3.17 -4.11
CA ALA A 570 -8.04 4.45 -4.56
C ALA A 570 -7.44 4.80 -5.93
N ILE A 571 -8.31 5.11 -6.89
CA ILE A 571 -7.96 5.49 -8.26
C ILE A 571 -8.12 6.99 -8.42
N ASP A 572 -7.13 7.65 -9.00
CA ASP A 572 -7.26 9.03 -9.50
C ASP A 572 -7.87 9.00 -10.91
N PRO A 573 -9.14 9.43 -11.09
CA PRO A 573 -9.78 9.38 -12.40
C PRO A 573 -9.16 10.31 -13.43
N THR A 574 -8.40 11.33 -13.00
CA THR A 574 -7.71 12.26 -13.90
C THR A 574 -6.50 11.62 -14.58
N THR A 575 -5.75 10.83 -13.82
CA THR A 575 -4.54 10.13 -14.31
C THR A 575 -4.81 8.69 -14.66
N ASN A 576 -5.98 8.18 -14.31
CA ASN A 576 -6.42 6.78 -14.42
C ASN A 576 -5.45 5.81 -13.75
N SER A 577 -4.92 6.19 -12.57
CA SER A 577 -3.88 5.44 -11.86
C SER A 577 -4.31 5.13 -10.44
N ILE A 578 -3.95 3.95 -9.93
CA ILE A 578 -4.08 3.61 -8.51
C ILE A 578 -3.06 4.47 -7.73
N VAL A 579 -3.55 5.23 -6.75
CA VAL A 579 -2.75 6.18 -5.95
C VAL A 579 -2.64 5.78 -4.48
N TRP A 580 -3.41 4.79 -4.05
CA TRP A 580 -3.40 4.26 -2.69
C TRP A 580 -3.95 2.83 -2.68
N GLN A 581 -3.51 2.04 -1.71
CA GLN A 581 -4.08 0.73 -1.45
C GLN A 581 -3.97 0.35 0.03
N TYR A 582 -4.90 -0.51 0.49
CA TYR A 582 -4.83 -1.30 1.72
C TYR A 582 -5.06 -2.76 1.36
N GLY A 583 -4.33 -3.66 2.00
CA GLY A 583 -4.19 -5.04 1.56
C GLY A 583 -2.90 -5.24 0.74
N ILE A 584 -2.50 -6.48 0.54
CA ILE A 584 -1.31 -6.86 -0.25
C ILE A 584 -1.79 -7.53 -1.52
N THR A 585 -1.46 -6.96 -2.67
CA THR A 585 -1.87 -7.45 -3.98
C THR A 585 -1.59 -8.94 -4.14
N ASP A 586 -2.63 -9.71 -4.47
CA ASP A 586 -2.59 -11.16 -4.71
C ASP A 586 -2.16 -12.01 -3.49
N VAL A 587 -2.13 -11.42 -2.27
CA VAL A 587 -1.76 -12.12 -1.05
C VAL A 587 -2.90 -12.05 -0.04
N SER A 588 -3.54 -13.18 0.21
CA SER A 588 -4.57 -13.33 1.23
C SER A 588 -3.96 -13.52 2.62
N GLY A 589 -4.57 -12.95 3.66
CA GLY A 589 -4.12 -13.16 5.04
C GLY A 589 -4.96 -12.43 6.08
N THR A 590 -4.76 -12.80 7.36
CA THR A 590 -5.51 -12.28 8.52
C THR A 590 -4.74 -11.25 9.33
N THR A 591 -3.44 -11.06 9.09
CA THR A 591 -2.61 -10.10 9.83
C THR A 591 -2.98 -8.66 9.47
N VAL A 592 -2.64 -7.72 10.36
CA VAL A 592 -2.87 -6.29 10.11
C VAL A 592 -2.20 -5.86 8.80
N GLY A 593 -2.95 -5.19 7.94
CA GLY A 593 -2.49 -4.79 6.60
C GLY A 593 -2.74 -5.83 5.51
N MET A 594 -3.27 -7.01 5.84
CA MET A 594 -3.70 -8.02 4.88
C MET A 594 -5.22 -8.15 4.86
N LEU A 595 -5.76 -8.52 3.71
CA LEU A 595 -7.17 -8.80 3.46
C LEU A 595 -7.30 -10.17 2.77
N SER A 596 -8.52 -10.69 2.74
CA SER A 596 -8.89 -11.85 1.93
C SER A 596 -10.25 -11.59 1.31
N ILE A 597 -10.28 -11.44 0.00
CA ILE A 597 -11.50 -11.16 -0.78
C ILE A 597 -12.30 -10.04 -0.07
N PRO A 598 -11.75 -8.79 0.04
CA PRO A 598 -12.53 -7.69 0.60
C PRO A 598 -13.67 -7.36 -0.35
N ASP A 599 -14.91 -7.31 0.16
CA ASP A 599 -16.08 -7.10 -0.70
C ASP A 599 -16.64 -5.67 -0.53
N GLY A 600 -17.28 -5.31 0.55
CA GLY A 600 -17.79 -3.97 0.78
C GLY A 600 -16.85 -3.05 1.59
N PHE A 601 -17.07 -1.76 1.48
CA PHE A 601 -16.42 -0.75 2.33
C PHE A 601 -17.31 0.48 2.51
N ASP A 602 -17.05 1.28 3.55
CA ASP A 602 -17.68 2.59 3.74
C ASP A 602 -16.75 3.57 4.47
N LEU A 603 -16.91 4.86 4.24
CA LEU A 603 -16.11 5.91 4.85
C LEU A 603 -16.92 6.72 5.85
N LEU A 604 -16.52 6.70 7.14
CA LEU A 604 -17.02 7.58 8.18
C LEU A 604 -16.07 8.76 8.39
N LEU A 605 -16.51 9.97 8.07
CA LEU A 605 -15.73 11.19 8.32
C LEU A 605 -15.67 11.54 9.82
N PRO A 606 -14.69 12.37 10.25
CA PRO A 606 -14.58 12.78 11.67
C PRO A 606 -15.80 13.51 12.24
N ASN A 607 -16.66 14.05 11.39
CA ASN A 607 -17.92 14.69 11.76
C ASN A 607 -19.13 13.72 11.78
N HIS A 608 -18.87 12.42 11.76
CA HIS A 608 -19.87 11.35 11.77
C HIS A 608 -20.81 11.34 10.54
N VAL A 609 -20.31 11.75 9.40
CA VAL A 609 -21.03 11.70 8.12
C VAL A 609 -20.39 10.61 7.23
N THR A 610 -21.24 9.83 6.58
CA THR A 610 -20.88 8.91 5.50
C THR A 610 -21.09 9.63 4.17
N PRO A 611 -20.02 10.10 3.50
CA PRO A 611 -20.16 10.96 2.32
C PRO A 611 -20.71 10.22 1.10
N THR A 612 -20.51 8.92 1.04
CA THR A 612 -20.88 8.04 -0.05
C THR A 612 -22.32 7.55 0.07
N HIS A 613 -22.80 7.37 1.31
CA HIS A 613 -24.17 6.92 1.62
C HIS A 613 -24.94 7.92 2.49
N PRO A 614 -25.21 9.14 1.99
CA PRO A 614 -25.84 10.19 2.82
C PRO A 614 -27.29 9.92 3.16
N GLN A 615 -27.90 8.89 2.58
CA GLN A 615 -29.30 8.48 2.80
C GLN A 615 -29.47 7.40 3.87
N THR A 616 -28.37 6.78 4.29
CA THR A 616 -28.41 5.79 5.38
C THR A 616 -28.59 6.45 6.74
N GLY A 617 -29.22 5.71 7.63
CA GLY A 617 -29.73 6.22 8.93
C GLY A 617 -28.66 6.51 9.98
#